data_cb966fce3d32c18ccf0aeeeb9d33eeb4
#
_entry.id   cb966fce3d32c18ccf0aeeeb9d33eeb4
#
_cell.length_a   1.000
_cell.length_b   1.000
_cell.length_c   1.000
_cell.angle_alpha   90.00
_cell.angle_beta   90.00
_cell.angle_gamma   90.00
#
_symmetry.space_group_name_H-M   'P 1'
#
loop_
_entity.id
_entity.type
_entity.pdbx_description
1 polymer ?
#
loop_
_entity_poly.entity_id
_entity_poly.type
_entity_poly.pdbx_seq_one_letter_code
_entity_poly.pdbx_strand_id
1 'polypeptide(L)'
;TFANKDDYQLVFYYLSIADILIFIFSTLYLIKKTDFKYRISSFSEIYNELQFGYKLFLTNLTICALLNSSTLILGVFFDNKVVGIYNVAEKIIMLCKQSISVLFQGVYFKACEIGASKMAQLNNFLKSVFWSYFLMYGLGGLLLVFFPNLIISILSSEYTSDSALYLICLAPIPLISALNQSAYMSLLLHHKKSTYFNAHLFGLIINIVLSFTLCFFLNVYGIIISLIVTEIFITAYLNFAIFKSEELNFFRNKIE
;
A
#
# COMPACT_ATOMS: atom_id res chain seq x y z
N THR A 1 -19.46 -20.19 -9.99
CA THR A 1 -20.65 -19.61 -10.65
C THR A 1 -21.65 -19.24 -9.56
N PHE A 2 -21.63 -17.97 -9.12
CA PHE A 2 -22.68 -17.44 -8.25
C PHE A 2 -23.88 -17.11 -9.15
N ALA A 3 -24.92 -17.93 -9.06
CA ALA A 3 -26.05 -17.87 -10.00
C ALA A 3 -27.28 -17.10 -9.46
N ASN A 4 -27.31 -16.71 -8.18
CA ASN A 4 -28.45 -16.04 -7.57
C ASN A 4 -28.05 -14.78 -6.79
N LYS A 5 -28.97 -13.80 -6.75
CA LYS A 5 -28.80 -12.57 -5.93
C LYS A 5 -28.62 -12.82 -4.43
N ASP A 6 -29.03 -13.97 -3.93
CA ASP A 6 -28.91 -14.33 -2.51
C ASP A 6 -27.50 -14.84 -2.15
N ASP A 7 -26.67 -15.19 -3.12
CA ASP A 7 -25.31 -15.70 -2.89
C ASP A 7 -24.36 -14.63 -2.32
N TYR A 8 -24.60 -13.33 -2.54
CA TYR A 8 -23.76 -12.26 -1.95
C TYR A 8 -23.88 -12.22 -0.44
N GLN A 9 -25.09 -12.47 0.10
CA GLN A 9 -25.32 -12.49 1.56
C GLN A 9 -24.52 -13.59 2.21
N LEU A 10 -24.43 -14.77 1.57
CA LEU A 10 -23.63 -15.89 2.07
C LEU A 10 -22.14 -15.54 2.16
N VAL A 11 -21.59 -14.80 1.19
CA VAL A 11 -20.19 -14.36 1.23
C VAL A 11 -19.93 -13.45 2.44
N PHE A 12 -20.82 -12.50 2.73
CA PHE A 12 -20.69 -11.63 3.90
C PHE A 12 -20.80 -12.43 5.22
N TYR A 13 -21.68 -13.42 5.30
CA TYR A 13 -21.79 -14.28 6.48
C TYR A 13 -20.50 -15.10 6.68
N TYR A 14 -19.94 -15.70 5.63
CA TYR A 14 -18.69 -16.46 5.76
C TYR A 14 -17.50 -15.59 6.15
N LEU A 15 -17.38 -14.39 5.59
CA LEU A 15 -16.35 -13.43 5.97
C LEU A 15 -16.49 -13.01 7.44
N SER A 16 -17.72 -12.68 7.88
CA SER A 16 -17.98 -12.28 9.26
C SER A 16 -17.66 -13.40 10.25
N ILE A 17 -18.02 -14.65 9.94
CA ILE A 17 -17.69 -15.81 10.75
C ILE A 17 -16.17 -16.02 10.82
N ALA A 18 -15.46 -15.89 9.70
CA ALA A 18 -14.01 -15.99 9.65
C ALA A 18 -13.34 -14.95 10.54
N ASP A 19 -13.78 -13.69 10.48
CA ASP A 19 -13.25 -12.59 11.31
C ASP A 19 -13.48 -12.83 12.80
N ILE A 20 -14.68 -13.32 13.19
CA ILE A 20 -14.99 -13.69 14.56
C ILE A 20 -14.08 -14.82 15.05
N LEU A 21 -13.87 -15.85 14.23
CA LEU A 21 -12.97 -16.96 14.59
C LEU A 21 -11.53 -16.46 14.75
N ILE A 22 -11.02 -15.63 13.83
CA ILE A 22 -9.68 -15.03 13.91
C ILE A 22 -9.56 -14.22 15.21
N PHE A 23 -10.56 -13.41 15.55
CA PHE A 23 -10.57 -12.63 16.78
C PHE A 23 -10.48 -13.53 18.03
N ILE A 24 -11.31 -14.58 18.10
CA ILE A 24 -11.32 -15.52 19.23
C ILE A 24 -9.96 -16.21 19.37
N PHE A 25 -9.43 -16.78 18.26
CA PHE A 25 -8.14 -17.48 18.29
C PHE A 25 -6.98 -16.55 18.66
N SER A 26 -6.94 -15.34 18.10
CA SER A 26 -5.91 -14.35 18.41
C SER A 26 -5.94 -13.94 19.88
N THR A 27 -7.14 -13.71 20.42
CA THR A 27 -7.33 -13.33 21.83
C THR A 27 -6.91 -14.46 22.77
N LEU A 28 -7.33 -15.70 22.50
CA LEU A 28 -6.94 -16.87 23.29
C LEU A 28 -5.42 -17.10 23.24
N TYR A 29 -4.80 -16.93 22.06
CA TYR A 29 -3.35 -17.05 21.90
C TYR A 29 -2.60 -15.99 22.71
N LEU A 30 -3.05 -14.73 22.68
CA LEU A 30 -2.47 -13.65 23.46
C LEU A 30 -2.57 -13.90 24.96
N ILE A 31 -3.75 -14.29 25.46
CA ILE A 31 -3.97 -14.59 26.88
C ILE A 31 -3.06 -15.74 27.35
N LYS A 32 -2.86 -16.76 26.50
CA LYS A 32 -2.04 -17.92 26.83
C LYS A 32 -0.53 -17.65 26.80
N LYS A 33 -0.08 -16.72 25.95
CA LYS A 33 1.35 -16.47 25.70
C LYS A 33 1.90 -15.28 26.47
N THR A 34 1.05 -14.35 26.90
CA THR A 34 1.44 -13.14 27.65
C THR A 34 0.75 -13.14 29.00
N ASP A 35 1.45 -12.67 30.05
CA ASP A 35 0.84 -12.38 31.38
C ASP A 35 -0.10 -11.18 31.28
N PHE A 36 -1.17 -11.35 30.48
CA PHE A 36 -2.11 -10.30 30.15
C PHE A 36 -2.95 -9.95 31.39
N LYS A 37 -2.66 -8.82 32.01
CA LYS A 37 -3.47 -8.26 33.10
C LYS A 37 -4.51 -7.34 32.51
N TYR A 38 -5.77 -7.71 32.65
CA TYR A 38 -6.90 -6.87 32.27
C TYR A 38 -6.89 -5.62 33.13
N ARG A 39 -6.64 -4.47 32.52
CA ARG A 39 -6.76 -3.16 33.17
C ARG A 39 -7.62 -2.27 32.28
N ILE A 40 -8.66 -1.69 32.85
CA ILE A 40 -9.45 -0.66 32.17
C ILE A 40 -8.63 0.62 32.22
N SER A 41 -8.20 1.09 31.05
CA SER A 41 -7.44 2.34 30.93
C SER A 41 -8.31 3.55 31.30
N SER A 42 -7.69 4.56 31.92
CA SER A 42 -8.38 5.83 32.21
C SER A 42 -8.65 6.59 30.89
N PHE A 43 -9.65 7.46 30.90
CA PHE A 43 -9.98 8.30 29.74
C PHE A 43 -8.79 9.14 29.27
N SER A 44 -7.98 9.63 30.20
CA SER A 44 -6.77 10.38 29.89
C SER A 44 -5.71 9.54 29.18
N GLU A 45 -5.53 8.27 29.58
CA GLU A 45 -4.61 7.34 28.91
C GLU A 45 -5.08 7.07 27.48
N ILE A 46 -6.38 6.81 27.30
CA ILE A 46 -6.99 6.60 25.96
C ILE A 46 -6.80 7.83 25.07
N TYR A 47 -7.04 9.03 25.60
CA TYR A 47 -6.88 10.27 24.85
C TYR A 47 -5.43 10.50 24.41
N ASN A 48 -4.46 10.24 25.27
CA ASN A 48 -3.04 10.34 24.94
C ASN A 48 -2.62 9.36 23.84
N GLU A 49 -3.10 8.12 23.90
CA GLU A 49 -2.82 7.11 22.86
C GLU A 49 -3.47 7.50 21.52
N LEU A 50 -4.69 8.01 21.54
CA LEU A 50 -5.36 8.53 20.34
C LEU A 50 -4.59 9.72 19.75
N GLN A 51 -4.11 10.65 20.58
CA GLN A 51 -3.31 11.79 20.14
C GLN A 51 -1.95 11.36 19.56
N PHE A 52 -1.35 10.30 20.09
CA PHE A 52 -0.13 9.73 19.56
C PHE A 52 -0.35 9.01 18.22
N GLY A 53 -1.48 8.30 18.08
CA GLY A 53 -1.82 7.51 16.91
C GLY A 53 -2.49 8.28 15.76
N TYR A 54 -3.05 9.49 16.03
CA TYR A 54 -3.93 10.15 15.06
C TYR A 54 -3.28 10.45 13.70
N LYS A 55 -1.99 10.81 13.68
CA LYS A 55 -1.27 11.06 12.41
C LYS A 55 -1.12 9.80 11.56
N LEU A 56 -0.90 8.65 12.20
CA LEU A 56 -0.86 7.37 11.49
C LEU A 56 -2.25 6.98 10.98
N PHE A 57 -3.29 7.22 11.78
CA PHE A 57 -4.67 7.02 11.35
C PHE A 57 -5.01 7.88 10.12
N LEU A 58 -4.70 9.18 10.15
CA LEU A 58 -4.92 10.08 9.02
C LEU A 58 -4.12 9.65 7.79
N THR A 59 -2.90 9.15 7.97
CA THR A 59 -2.10 8.61 6.85
C THR A 59 -2.79 7.40 6.23
N ASN A 60 -3.25 6.45 7.04
CA ASN A 60 -3.96 5.28 6.54
C ASN A 60 -5.26 5.66 5.84
N LEU A 61 -6.01 6.61 6.39
CA LEU A 61 -7.21 7.14 5.75
C LEU A 61 -6.91 7.75 4.38
N THR A 62 -5.82 8.52 4.28
CA THR A 62 -5.36 9.12 3.01
C THR A 62 -4.95 8.05 1.99
N ILE A 63 -4.25 7.00 2.43
CA ILE A 63 -3.87 5.87 1.58
C ILE A 63 -5.12 5.11 1.11
N CYS A 64 -6.08 4.84 1.99
CA CYS A 64 -7.35 4.21 1.61
C CYS A 64 -8.13 5.06 0.61
N ALA A 65 -8.17 6.38 0.81
CA ALA A 65 -8.80 7.31 -0.14
C ALA A 65 -8.10 7.26 -1.50
N LEU A 66 -6.76 7.26 -1.52
CA LEU A 66 -5.96 7.15 -2.75
C LEU A 66 -6.25 5.85 -3.51
N LEU A 67 -6.28 4.72 -2.81
CA LEU A 67 -6.52 3.40 -3.40
C LEU A 67 -7.92 3.25 -4.02
N ASN A 68 -8.91 3.94 -3.47
CA ASN A 68 -10.29 3.82 -3.94
C ASN A 68 -10.72 4.99 -4.86
N SER A 69 -9.92 6.05 -4.95
CA SER A 69 -10.25 7.26 -5.73
C SER A 69 -10.47 6.97 -7.21
N SER A 70 -9.65 6.10 -7.79
CA SER A 70 -9.71 5.74 -9.21
C SER A 70 -11.05 5.14 -9.60
N THR A 71 -11.50 4.12 -8.88
CA THR A 71 -12.78 3.46 -9.11
C THR A 71 -13.96 4.43 -8.89
N LEU A 72 -13.90 5.29 -7.87
CA LEU A 72 -14.94 6.29 -7.61
C LEU A 72 -15.02 7.31 -8.75
N ILE A 73 -13.89 7.83 -9.21
CA ILE A 73 -13.83 8.82 -10.29
C ILE A 73 -14.30 8.18 -11.61
N LEU A 74 -13.87 6.93 -11.91
CA LEU A 74 -14.36 6.21 -13.08
C LEU A 74 -15.88 6.03 -13.07
N GLY A 75 -16.46 5.71 -11.90
CA GLY A 75 -17.91 5.55 -11.76
C GLY A 75 -18.71 6.84 -11.99
N VAL A 76 -18.07 8.02 -11.90
CA VAL A 76 -18.70 9.30 -12.25
C VAL A 76 -18.71 9.54 -13.76
N PHE A 77 -17.68 9.10 -14.48
CA PHE A 77 -17.49 9.39 -15.90
C PHE A 77 -17.95 8.28 -16.84
N PHE A 78 -17.99 7.02 -16.39
CA PHE A 78 -18.22 5.86 -17.25
C PHE A 78 -19.24 4.90 -16.67
N ASP A 79 -19.77 4.06 -17.57
CA ASP A 79 -20.68 2.96 -17.23
C ASP A 79 -20.02 1.87 -16.39
N ASN A 80 -20.81 1.15 -15.62
CA ASN A 80 -20.37 0.06 -14.76
C ASN A 80 -19.55 -1.01 -15.49
N LYS A 81 -19.77 -1.22 -16.80
CA LYS A 81 -19.00 -2.16 -17.60
C LYS A 81 -17.53 -1.74 -17.73
N VAL A 82 -17.28 -0.46 -18.04
CA VAL A 82 -15.92 0.09 -18.15
C VAL A 82 -15.20 0.04 -16.81
N VAL A 83 -15.91 0.44 -15.73
CA VAL A 83 -15.40 0.35 -14.35
C VAL A 83 -15.05 -1.09 -14.00
N GLY A 84 -15.89 -2.06 -14.37
CA GLY A 84 -15.64 -3.50 -14.14
C GLY A 84 -14.37 -4.00 -14.82
N ILE A 85 -14.16 -3.65 -16.09
CA ILE A 85 -12.98 -4.03 -16.87
C ILE A 85 -11.70 -3.46 -16.25
N TYR A 86 -11.72 -2.17 -15.84
CA TYR A 86 -10.60 -1.54 -15.15
C TYR A 86 -10.31 -2.17 -13.79
N ASN A 87 -11.36 -2.47 -13.02
CA ASN A 87 -11.23 -3.05 -11.68
C ASN A 87 -10.54 -4.41 -11.67
N VAL A 88 -10.66 -5.21 -12.74
CA VAL A 88 -9.92 -6.48 -12.86
C VAL A 88 -8.41 -6.22 -12.83
N ALA A 89 -7.92 -5.27 -13.62
CA ALA A 89 -6.50 -4.89 -13.63
C ALA A 89 -6.07 -4.24 -12.31
N GLU A 90 -6.87 -3.32 -11.78
CA GLU A 90 -6.58 -2.61 -10.53
C GLU A 90 -6.47 -3.57 -9.35
N LYS A 91 -7.34 -4.59 -9.23
CA LYS A 91 -7.27 -5.60 -8.17
C LYS A 91 -5.97 -6.39 -8.19
N ILE A 92 -5.45 -6.73 -9.37
CA ILE A 92 -4.15 -7.41 -9.49
C ILE A 92 -3.03 -6.52 -8.93
N ILE A 93 -3.02 -5.25 -9.29
CA ILE A 93 -2.05 -4.28 -8.77
C ILE A 93 -2.20 -4.09 -7.25
N MET A 94 -3.43 -4.05 -6.74
CA MET A 94 -3.69 -3.99 -5.30
C MET A 94 -3.15 -5.21 -4.56
N LEU A 95 -3.29 -6.43 -5.12
CA LEU A 95 -2.70 -7.64 -4.54
C LEU A 95 -1.17 -7.54 -4.47
N CYS A 96 -0.51 -7.01 -5.52
CA CYS A 96 0.91 -6.74 -5.50
C CYS A 96 1.28 -5.72 -4.41
N LYS A 97 0.51 -4.63 -4.25
CA LYS A 97 0.74 -3.64 -3.18
C LYS A 97 0.49 -4.21 -1.79
N GLN A 98 -0.49 -5.08 -1.61
CA GLN A 98 -0.71 -5.78 -0.34
C GLN A 98 0.46 -6.70 0.03
N SER A 99 1.06 -7.39 -0.94
CA SER A 99 2.25 -8.20 -0.69
C SER A 99 3.44 -7.36 -0.20
N ILE A 100 3.60 -6.13 -0.71
CA ILE A 100 4.59 -5.16 -0.19
C ILE A 100 4.35 -4.89 1.29
N SER A 101 3.10 -4.65 1.69
CA SER A 101 2.73 -4.35 3.08
C SER A 101 3.02 -5.52 4.04
N VAL A 102 2.74 -6.76 3.60
CA VAL A 102 3.02 -7.97 4.39
C VAL A 102 4.53 -8.15 4.59
N LEU A 103 5.32 -8.03 3.52
CA LEU A 103 6.77 -8.11 3.60
C LEU A 103 7.37 -7.00 4.47
N PHE A 104 6.80 -5.78 4.34
CA PHE A 104 7.20 -4.65 5.18
C PHE A 104 7.10 -4.97 6.67
N GLN A 105 6.01 -5.57 7.13
CA GLN A 105 5.80 -5.88 8.55
C GLN A 105 6.89 -6.82 9.09
N GLY A 106 7.27 -7.85 8.33
CA GLY A 106 8.35 -8.76 8.72
C GLY A 106 9.71 -8.10 8.78
N VAL A 107 10.03 -7.30 7.75
CA VAL A 107 11.32 -6.61 7.64
C VAL A 107 11.44 -5.46 8.65
N TYR A 108 10.34 -4.75 8.95
CA TYR A 108 10.31 -3.64 9.90
C TYR A 108 10.66 -4.07 11.33
N PHE A 109 10.18 -5.24 11.76
CA PHE A 109 10.56 -5.78 13.07
C PHE A 109 12.08 -5.94 13.19
N LYS A 110 12.72 -6.50 12.15
CA LYS A 110 14.18 -6.66 12.12
C LYS A 110 14.92 -5.31 12.08
N ALA A 111 14.37 -4.34 11.35
CA ALA A 111 14.93 -2.98 11.31
C ALA A 111 14.89 -2.31 12.69
N CYS A 112 13.82 -2.48 13.48
CA CYS A 112 13.73 -1.97 14.85
C CYS A 112 14.78 -2.62 15.77
N GLU A 113 14.97 -3.93 15.67
CA GLU A 113 15.97 -4.66 16.46
C GLU A 113 17.40 -4.16 16.19
N ILE A 114 17.75 -4.01 14.91
CA ILE A 114 19.06 -3.51 14.48
C ILE A 114 19.23 -2.02 14.87
N GLY A 115 18.20 -1.21 14.66
CA GLY A 115 18.23 0.23 14.96
C GLY A 115 18.48 0.54 16.44
N ALA A 116 18.02 -0.33 17.33
CA ALA A 116 18.28 -0.20 18.78
C ALA A 116 19.75 -0.46 19.17
N SER A 117 20.52 -1.15 18.32
CA SER A 117 21.89 -1.59 18.64
C SER A 117 22.98 -0.84 17.89
N LYS A 118 22.88 -0.69 16.57
CA LYS A 118 23.93 -0.12 15.71
C LYS A 118 23.39 0.56 14.48
N MET A 119 23.51 1.88 14.40
CA MET A 119 23.01 2.71 13.27
C MET A 119 23.67 2.38 11.93
N ALA A 120 24.97 2.09 11.90
CA ALA A 120 25.68 1.73 10.68
C ALA A 120 25.14 0.42 10.06
N GLN A 121 24.82 -0.57 10.90
CA GLN A 121 24.22 -1.82 10.45
C GLN A 121 22.79 -1.60 9.92
N LEU A 122 22.02 -0.68 10.53
CA LEU A 122 20.70 -0.32 10.05
C LEU A 122 20.74 0.25 8.63
N ASN A 123 21.67 1.15 8.32
CA ASN A 123 21.82 1.74 7.00
C ASN A 123 22.13 0.67 5.94
N ASN A 124 23.05 -0.25 6.21
CA ASN A 124 23.36 -1.35 5.31
C ASN A 124 22.15 -2.29 5.12
N PHE A 125 21.39 -2.54 6.19
CA PHE A 125 20.17 -3.33 6.12
C PHE A 125 19.10 -2.66 5.26
N LEU A 126 18.81 -1.36 5.46
CA LEU A 126 17.84 -0.60 4.66
C LEU A 126 18.22 -0.55 3.17
N LYS A 127 19.53 -0.42 2.88
CA LYS A 127 20.06 -0.48 1.51
C LYS A 127 19.84 -1.86 0.87
N SER A 128 20.09 -2.94 1.62
CA SER A 128 19.81 -4.30 1.16
C SER A 128 18.32 -4.52 0.90
N VAL A 129 17.46 -4.04 1.80
CA VAL A 129 16.00 -4.07 1.64
C VAL A 129 15.57 -3.34 0.37
N PHE A 130 16.09 -2.14 0.13
CA PHE A 130 15.78 -1.36 -1.08
C PHE A 130 16.08 -2.15 -2.35
N TRP A 131 17.26 -2.75 -2.47
CA TRP A 131 17.64 -3.54 -3.66
C TRP A 131 16.84 -4.84 -3.79
N SER A 132 16.53 -5.49 -2.66
CA SER A 132 15.69 -6.71 -2.68
C SER A 132 14.28 -6.41 -3.19
N TYR A 133 13.67 -5.31 -2.74
CA TYR A 133 12.36 -4.86 -3.23
C TYR A 133 12.43 -4.47 -4.70
N PHE A 134 13.48 -3.73 -5.12
CA PHE A 134 13.66 -3.35 -6.51
C PHE A 134 13.71 -4.57 -7.44
N LEU A 135 14.50 -5.58 -7.09
CA LEU A 135 14.63 -6.81 -7.89
C LEU A 135 13.32 -7.60 -7.90
N MET A 136 12.72 -7.82 -6.73
CA MET A 136 11.52 -8.64 -6.62
C MET A 136 10.33 -8.01 -7.36
N TYR A 137 10.05 -6.74 -7.13
CA TYR A 137 8.92 -6.06 -7.78
C TYR A 137 9.23 -5.61 -9.21
N GLY A 138 10.50 -5.44 -9.57
CA GLY A 138 10.93 -5.25 -10.94
C GLY A 138 10.66 -6.50 -11.79
N LEU A 139 11.07 -7.68 -11.30
CA LEU A 139 10.76 -8.94 -11.96
C LEU A 139 9.26 -9.21 -11.99
N GLY A 140 8.55 -8.96 -10.88
CA GLY A 140 7.09 -9.05 -10.83
C GLY A 140 6.39 -8.15 -11.84
N GLY A 141 6.83 -6.90 -11.98
CA GLY A 141 6.32 -5.97 -12.99
C GLY A 141 6.55 -6.45 -14.41
N LEU A 142 7.73 -7.02 -14.72
CA LEU A 142 8.00 -7.64 -16.01
C LEU A 142 7.05 -8.82 -16.30
N LEU A 143 6.77 -9.65 -15.31
CA LEU A 143 5.79 -10.74 -15.46
C LEU A 143 4.39 -10.21 -15.79
N LEU A 144 3.96 -9.12 -15.15
CA LEU A 144 2.68 -8.47 -15.47
C LEU A 144 2.63 -7.93 -16.91
N VAL A 145 3.75 -7.44 -17.44
CA VAL A 145 3.84 -6.92 -18.82
C VAL A 145 3.89 -8.04 -19.86
N PHE A 146 4.66 -9.11 -19.60
CA PHE A 146 4.85 -10.18 -20.60
C PHE A 146 3.72 -11.21 -20.61
N PHE A 147 3.05 -11.42 -19.47
CA PHE A 147 2.01 -12.45 -19.32
C PHE A 147 0.66 -11.91 -18.81
N PRO A 148 0.17 -10.74 -19.30
CA PRO A 148 -1.05 -10.13 -18.76
C PRO A 148 -2.28 -11.02 -18.97
N ASN A 149 -2.37 -11.65 -20.13
CA ASN A 149 -3.51 -12.49 -20.51
C ASN A 149 -3.62 -13.73 -19.60
N LEU A 150 -2.49 -14.37 -19.31
CA LEU A 150 -2.45 -15.54 -18.45
C LEU A 150 -2.84 -15.17 -17.02
N ILE A 151 -2.33 -14.05 -16.51
CA ILE A 151 -2.61 -13.60 -15.14
C ILE A 151 -4.09 -13.24 -14.98
N ILE A 152 -4.68 -12.53 -15.95
CA ILE A 152 -6.10 -12.17 -15.91
C ILE A 152 -6.97 -13.42 -16.02
N SER A 153 -6.66 -14.36 -16.92
CA SER A 153 -7.46 -15.58 -17.13
C SER A 153 -7.50 -16.49 -15.89
N ILE A 154 -6.47 -16.46 -15.04
CA ILE A 154 -6.45 -17.19 -13.76
C ILE A 154 -7.36 -16.52 -12.73
N LEU A 155 -7.42 -15.18 -12.72
CA LEU A 155 -8.07 -14.39 -11.67
C LEU A 155 -9.50 -13.96 -12.03
N SER A 156 -9.84 -13.89 -13.30
CA SER A 156 -11.15 -13.48 -13.79
C SER A 156 -11.62 -14.38 -14.93
N SER A 157 -12.88 -14.81 -14.86
CA SER A 157 -13.55 -15.51 -15.95
C SER A 157 -13.92 -14.58 -17.12
N GLU A 158 -13.98 -13.27 -16.88
CA GLU A 158 -14.30 -12.24 -17.88
C GLU A 158 -13.00 -11.59 -18.39
N TYR A 159 -12.32 -12.32 -19.27
CA TYR A 159 -11.17 -11.76 -19.99
C TYR A 159 -11.64 -10.77 -21.06
N THR A 160 -11.05 -9.57 -21.05
CA THR A 160 -11.16 -8.59 -22.14
C THR A 160 -9.76 -8.10 -22.54
N SER A 161 -9.55 -7.81 -23.83
CA SER A 161 -8.30 -7.21 -24.32
C SER A 161 -7.95 -5.92 -23.59
N ASP A 162 -8.97 -5.13 -23.23
CA ASP A 162 -8.79 -3.85 -22.55
C ASP A 162 -8.27 -4.02 -21.11
N SER A 163 -8.74 -5.05 -20.38
CA SER A 163 -8.21 -5.32 -19.03
C SER A 163 -6.73 -5.70 -19.05
N ALA A 164 -6.28 -6.41 -20.10
CA ALA A 164 -4.87 -6.72 -20.27
C ALA A 164 -4.02 -5.47 -20.57
N LEU A 165 -4.52 -4.58 -21.42
CA LEU A 165 -3.84 -3.30 -21.70
C LEU A 165 -3.76 -2.42 -20.45
N TYR A 166 -4.84 -2.32 -19.67
CA TYR A 166 -4.83 -1.58 -18.40
C TYR A 166 -3.83 -2.19 -17.41
N LEU A 167 -3.74 -3.52 -17.32
CA LEU A 167 -2.77 -4.19 -16.46
C LEU A 167 -1.34 -3.87 -16.86
N ILE A 168 -1.01 -3.90 -18.15
CA ILE A 168 0.32 -3.54 -18.67
C ILE A 168 0.64 -2.09 -18.28
N CYS A 169 -0.30 -1.16 -18.48
CA CYS A 169 -0.08 0.24 -18.14
C CYS A 169 0.10 0.47 -16.63
N LEU A 170 -0.58 -0.29 -15.78
CA LEU A 170 -0.49 -0.21 -14.33
C LEU A 170 0.71 -0.98 -13.74
N ALA A 171 1.34 -1.87 -14.50
CA ALA A 171 2.42 -2.75 -14.05
C ALA A 171 3.63 -2.04 -13.39
N PRO A 172 4.01 -0.79 -13.72
CA PRO A 172 5.08 -0.08 -13.02
C PRO A 172 4.76 0.30 -11.57
N ILE A 173 3.48 0.41 -11.21
CA ILE A 173 3.04 0.94 -9.90
C ILE A 173 3.60 0.12 -8.72
N PRO A 174 3.53 -1.23 -8.68
CA PRO A 174 4.08 -1.99 -7.58
C PRO A 174 5.59 -1.78 -7.37
N LEU A 175 6.36 -1.65 -8.45
CA LEU A 175 7.78 -1.36 -8.36
C LEU A 175 8.02 0.01 -7.73
N ILE A 176 7.35 1.06 -8.24
CA ILE A 176 7.48 2.42 -7.72
C ILE A 176 7.09 2.48 -6.23
N SER A 177 5.97 1.85 -5.85
CA SER A 177 5.52 1.78 -4.45
C SER A 177 6.50 0.99 -3.56
N ALA A 178 7.15 -0.06 -4.08
CA ALA A 178 8.11 -0.86 -3.35
C ALA A 178 9.38 -0.08 -2.99
N LEU A 179 9.83 0.82 -3.85
CA LEU A 179 11.00 1.68 -3.60
C LEU A 179 10.80 2.66 -2.42
N ASN A 180 9.54 2.90 -2.03
CA ASN A 180 9.24 3.77 -0.89
C ASN A 180 9.46 3.08 0.46
N GLN A 181 9.53 1.75 0.52
CA GLN A 181 9.48 1.02 1.79
C GLN A 181 10.70 1.28 2.67
N SER A 182 11.90 1.33 2.09
CA SER A 182 13.12 1.64 2.86
C SER A 182 13.10 3.08 3.40
N ALA A 183 12.60 4.03 2.58
CA ALA A 183 12.42 5.41 3.01
C ALA A 183 11.38 5.51 4.15
N TYR A 184 10.27 4.79 4.02
CA TYR A 184 9.24 4.74 5.06
C TYR A 184 9.77 4.15 6.37
N MET A 185 10.53 3.04 6.31
CA MET A 185 11.18 2.46 7.49
C MET A 185 12.10 3.47 8.20
N SER A 186 12.97 4.15 7.44
CA SER A 186 13.86 5.17 7.97
C SER A 186 13.08 6.29 8.66
N LEU A 187 12.01 6.80 8.04
CA LEU A 187 11.16 7.85 8.62
C LEU A 187 10.45 7.41 9.89
N LEU A 188 9.96 6.16 9.97
CA LEU A 188 9.31 5.63 11.16
C LEU A 188 10.28 5.49 12.32
N LEU A 189 11.49 4.94 12.09
CA LEU A 189 12.52 4.75 13.10
C LEU A 189 13.01 6.08 13.69
N HIS A 190 13.00 7.15 12.89
CA HIS A 190 13.38 8.49 13.33
C HIS A 190 12.17 9.38 13.72
N HIS A 191 11.01 8.78 13.97
CA HIS A 191 9.78 9.48 14.39
C HIS A 191 9.29 10.59 13.45
N LYS A 192 9.68 10.58 12.16
CA LYS A 192 9.30 11.58 11.14
C LYS A 192 7.94 11.25 10.47
N LYS A 193 6.94 10.83 11.26
CA LYS A 193 5.59 10.44 10.78
C LYS A 193 4.90 11.53 9.94
N SER A 194 5.15 12.81 10.27
CA SER A 194 4.55 13.94 9.53
C SER A 194 5.00 14.01 8.09
N THR A 195 6.26 13.69 7.78
CA THR A 195 6.78 13.68 6.40
C THR A 195 6.08 12.62 5.57
N TYR A 196 5.85 11.44 6.16
CA TYR A 196 5.13 10.36 5.49
C TYR A 196 3.66 10.72 5.23
N PHE A 197 2.98 11.32 6.22
CA PHE A 197 1.61 11.82 6.07
C PHE A 197 1.51 12.87 4.95
N ASN A 198 2.39 13.88 4.96
CA ASN A 198 2.36 14.95 3.97
C ASN A 198 2.58 14.43 2.55
N ALA A 199 3.49 13.47 2.35
CA ALA A 199 3.72 12.85 1.04
C ALA A 199 2.43 12.23 0.47
N HIS A 200 1.69 11.48 1.29
CA HIS A 200 0.45 10.82 0.86
C HIS A 200 -0.70 11.82 0.72
N LEU A 201 -0.79 12.84 1.59
CA LEU A 201 -1.81 13.88 1.49
C LEU A 201 -1.66 14.69 0.20
N PHE A 202 -0.46 15.16 -0.11
CA PHE A 202 -0.22 15.87 -1.37
C PHE A 202 -0.39 14.93 -2.57
N GLY A 203 0.05 13.67 -2.45
CA GLY A 203 -0.22 12.64 -3.45
C GLY A 203 -1.71 12.47 -3.73
N LEU A 204 -2.55 12.38 -2.70
CA LEU A 204 -4.01 12.29 -2.86
C LEU A 204 -4.59 13.51 -3.58
N ILE A 205 -4.18 14.72 -3.20
CA ILE A 205 -4.66 15.94 -3.85
C ILE A 205 -4.27 15.95 -5.33
N ILE A 206 -3.00 15.62 -5.65
CA ILE A 206 -2.50 15.52 -7.02
C ILE A 206 -3.29 14.46 -7.78
N ASN A 207 -3.50 13.29 -7.18
CA ASN A 207 -4.25 12.20 -7.82
C ASN A 207 -5.67 12.63 -8.18
N ILE A 208 -6.42 13.22 -7.25
CA ILE A 208 -7.80 13.66 -7.49
C ILE A 208 -7.84 14.69 -8.62
N VAL A 209 -7.01 15.74 -8.54
CA VAL A 209 -6.98 16.80 -9.56
C VAL A 209 -6.61 16.25 -10.93
N LEU A 210 -5.53 15.45 -11.02
CA LEU A 210 -5.09 14.86 -12.29
C LEU A 210 -6.10 13.84 -12.82
N SER A 211 -6.70 13.02 -11.96
CA SER A 211 -7.69 12.02 -12.38
C SER A 211 -8.91 12.69 -13.00
N PHE A 212 -9.45 13.73 -12.37
CA PHE A 212 -10.59 14.46 -12.95
C PHE A 212 -10.22 15.14 -14.28
N THR A 213 -9.08 15.81 -14.35
CA THR A 213 -8.67 16.54 -15.56
C THR A 213 -8.29 15.60 -16.70
N LEU A 214 -7.45 14.60 -16.44
CA LEU A 214 -6.98 13.69 -17.49
C LEU A 214 -8.05 12.68 -17.91
N CYS A 215 -8.98 12.30 -17.02
CA CYS A 215 -10.10 11.42 -17.38
C CYS A 215 -10.97 12.04 -18.46
N PHE A 216 -11.18 13.35 -18.40
CA PHE A 216 -11.95 14.08 -19.41
C PHE A 216 -11.32 14.02 -20.81
N PHE A 217 -9.98 14.05 -20.92
CA PHE A 217 -9.27 14.07 -22.20
C PHE A 217 -8.82 12.69 -22.68
N LEU A 218 -8.46 11.79 -21.77
CA LEU A 218 -7.80 10.51 -22.05
C LEU A 218 -8.60 9.30 -21.59
N ASN A 219 -9.84 9.51 -21.17
CA ASN A 219 -10.71 8.44 -20.65
C ASN A 219 -10.01 7.65 -19.52
N VAL A 220 -10.15 6.32 -19.50
CA VAL A 220 -9.55 5.42 -18.49
C VAL A 220 -8.03 5.59 -18.37
N TYR A 221 -7.34 5.84 -19.49
CA TYR A 221 -5.89 6.06 -19.48
C TYR A 221 -5.49 7.30 -18.70
N GLY A 222 -6.34 8.32 -18.62
CA GLY A 222 -6.11 9.51 -17.80
C GLY A 222 -5.99 9.16 -16.32
N ILE A 223 -6.80 8.24 -15.82
CA ILE A 223 -6.71 7.75 -14.43
C ILE A 223 -5.43 6.94 -14.20
N ILE A 224 -5.08 6.07 -15.13
CA ILE A 224 -3.84 5.27 -15.06
C ILE A 224 -2.62 6.19 -14.97
N ILE A 225 -2.55 7.21 -15.83
CA ILE A 225 -1.46 8.20 -15.83
C ILE A 225 -1.44 8.96 -14.50
N SER A 226 -2.60 9.40 -13.99
CA SER A 226 -2.67 10.12 -12.72
C SER A 226 -2.15 9.29 -11.54
N LEU A 227 -2.46 7.99 -11.51
CA LEU A 227 -1.94 7.07 -10.51
C LEU A 227 -0.42 6.92 -10.59
N ILE A 228 0.13 6.72 -11.78
CA ILE A 228 1.59 6.59 -11.98
C ILE A 228 2.30 7.88 -11.55
N VAL A 229 1.81 9.04 -11.99
CA VAL A 229 2.38 10.34 -11.61
C VAL A 229 2.33 10.54 -10.09
N THR A 230 1.23 10.16 -9.46
CA THR A 230 1.08 10.24 -8.01
C THR A 230 2.07 9.34 -7.27
N GLU A 231 2.26 8.10 -7.69
CA GLU A 231 3.23 7.17 -7.08
C GLU A 231 4.67 7.68 -7.28
N ILE A 232 5.00 8.21 -8.45
CA ILE A 232 6.30 8.85 -8.71
C ILE A 232 6.49 10.05 -7.78
N PHE A 233 5.47 10.91 -7.62
CA PHE A 233 5.53 12.06 -6.73
C PHE A 233 5.79 11.65 -5.29
N ILE A 234 5.03 10.68 -4.76
CA ILE A 234 5.19 10.16 -3.39
C ILE A 234 6.61 9.60 -3.21
N THR A 235 7.08 8.80 -4.18
CA THR A 235 8.42 8.22 -4.17
C THR A 235 9.50 9.29 -4.17
N ALA A 236 9.39 10.29 -5.04
CA ALA A 236 10.33 11.40 -5.12
C ALA A 236 10.34 12.21 -3.82
N TYR A 237 9.16 12.54 -3.27
CA TYR A 237 9.03 13.31 -2.05
C TYR A 237 9.68 12.61 -0.84
N LEU A 238 9.40 11.32 -0.66
CA LEU A 238 9.95 10.54 0.46
C LEU A 238 11.46 10.37 0.33
N ASN A 239 11.97 10.01 -0.85
CA ASN A 239 13.39 9.86 -1.06
C ASN A 239 14.13 11.19 -0.96
N PHE A 240 13.56 12.29 -1.46
CA PHE A 240 14.14 13.62 -1.29
C PHE A 240 14.27 14.00 0.19
N ALA A 241 13.25 13.71 1.01
CA ALA A 241 13.30 13.95 2.45
C ALA A 241 14.43 13.15 3.13
N ILE A 242 14.66 11.91 2.67
CA ILE A 242 15.77 11.05 3.14
C ILE A 242 17.12 11.65 2.72
N PHE A 243 17.29 12.01 1.45
CA PHE A 243 18.56 12.54 0.94
C PHE A 243 18.95 13.88 1.58
N LYS A 244 17.96 14.71 1.94
CA LYS A 244 18.19 16.01 2.57
C LYS A 244 18.66 15.89 4.02
N SER A 245 18.34 14.80 4.71
CA SER A 245 18.68 14.58 6.12
C SER A 245 19.88 13.64 6.24
N GLU A 246 20.96 14.11 6.87
CA GLU A 246 22.15 13.26 7.10
C GLU A 246 21.86 12.06 8.01
N GLU A 247 20.91 12.19 8.92
CA GLU A 247 20.52 11.13 9.85
C GLU A 247 19.71 10.03 9.16
N LEU A 248 18.88 10.41 8.16
CA LEU A 248 17.95 9.51 7.47
C LEU A 248 18.56 8.82 6.26
N ASN A 249 19.67 9.37 5.73
CA ASN A 249 20.24 8.93 4.45
C ASN A 249 21.03 7.64 4.59
N PHE A 250 20.35 6.52 4.39
CA PHE A 250 20.96 5.20 4.43
C PHE A 250 21.85 4.86 3.21
N PHE A 251 21.82 5.69 2.15
CA PHE A 251 22.73 5.53 1.00
C PHE A 251 24.11 6.13 1.26
N ARG A 252 24.23 7.07 2.18
CA ARG A 252 25.49 7.69 2.54
C ARG A 252 26.21 6.80 3.55
N ASN A 253 27.30 6.17 3.16
CA ASN A 253 28.18 5.49 4.11
C ASN A 253 28.76 6.55 5.05
N LYS A 254 28.36 6.56 6.32
CA LYS A 254 29.17 7.21 7.34
C LYS A 254 30.44 6.38 7.45
N ILE A 255 31.55 6.90 6.89
CA ILE A 255 32.88 6.40 7.17
C ILE A 255 33.11 6.77 8.65
N GLU A 256 33.05 5.76 9.55
CA GLU A 256 33.59 5.86 10.90
C GLU A 256 35.09 5.74 10.85
#